data_c3f83b5e74ed094ca24e430eac7a0351
#
_entry.id   c3f83b5e74ed094ca24e430eac7a0351
#
_cell.length_a   1.000
_cell.length_b   1.000
_cell.length_c   1.000
_cell.angle_alpha   90.00
_cell.angle_beta   90.00
_cell.angle_gamma   90.00
#
_symmetry.space_group_name_H-M   'P 1'
#
loop_
_entity.id
_entity.type
_entity.pdbx_description
1 polymer ?
#
loop_
_entity_poly.entity_id
_entity_poly.type
_entity_poly.pdbx_seq_one_letter_code
_entity_poly.pdbx_strand_id
1 'polypeptide(L)'
;MNYEQLCSFEVLYAAYKTARQGKREKQGAAQYEANALACTARLSRLLLSGAYKPGKFEVFTVCEPKKRLVQAPAFVDKVVQHAIVDNILYEAITSSFIQDSYASQVWKGMHVGLNRLKEQMQDYFQKRKGHDEAARRAAGLPPRPPEQWDYADGWILKADVHHFFASIDHNILKEKLRRKVADDRIFALMCTYIDSTDGLPLGYQTSQLLALMYLDEFDHWVKETLHARYYGRYMDDFYIIHEDKAYLKKCLVEIREKMDELKLELNGKTAIFPLKNGINFLGFHTYLDSGGAVVMKLRRDSIRRMKDRIKGWKEDFPAGKISREKIVVCWKAWDAHAAHGDTYALRQKMAAEVSAIIGVRLTARRKIRKSKYDDARKMVKKLRRQGRKKPGQRSKKEE
;
A
#
# COMPACT_ATOMS: atom_id res chain seq x y z
N MET A 1 14.50 -6.10 -21.25
CA MET A 1 13.63 -6.93 -22.15
C MET A 1 13.05 -6.01 -23.20
N ASN A 2 13.10 -6.41 -24.48
CA ASN A 2 12.46 -5.67 -25.58
C ASN A 2 11.05 -6.21 -25.88
N TYR A 3 10.34 -5.58 -26.83
CA TYR A 3 8.98 -5.95 -27.17
C TYR A 3 8.83 -7.38 -27.70
N GLU A 4 9.75 -7.84 -28.55
CA GLU A 4 9.73 -9.18 -29.11
C GLU A 4 9.88 -10.25 -28.03
N GLN A 5 10.81 -10.03 -27.10
CA GLN A 5 10.99 -10.93 -25.96
C GLN A 5 9.78 -10.95 -25.04
N LEU A 6 9.14 -9.78 -24.80
CA LEU A 6 7.91 -9.68 -24.02
C LEU A 6 6.78 -10.50 -24.66
N CYS A 7 6.67 -10.46 -25.98
CA CYS A 7 5.64 -11.13 -26.74
C CYS A 7 5.93 -12.62 -27.00
N SER A 8 7.05 -13.16 -26.50
CA SER A 8 7.37 -14.59 -26.64
C SER A 8 6.34 -15.47 -25.95
N PHE A 9 6.17 -16.68 -26.47
CA PHE A 9 5.24 -17.65 -25.88
C PHE A 9 5.55 -17.93 -24.42
N GLU A 10 6.82 -18.09 -24.07
CA GLU A 10 7.29 -18.44 -22.73
C GLU A 10 6.92 -17.35 -21.71
N VAL A 11 7.15 -16.08 -22.03
CA VAL A 11 6.83 -14.93 -21.15
C VAL A 11 5.31 -14.82 -20.99
N LEU A 12 4.54 -14.90 -22.08
CA LEU A 12 3.08 -14.81 -22.01
C LEU A 12 2.47 -16.01 -21.28
N TYR A 13 3.02 -17.21 -21.44
CA TYR A 13 2.56 -18.39 -20.71
C TYR A 13 2.86 -18.32 -19.22
N ALA A 14 4.04 -17.79 -18.83
CA ALA A 14 4.34 -17.49 -17.43
C ALA A 14 3.38 -16.45 -16.84
N ALA A 15 3.10 -15.37 -17.58
CA ALA A 15 2.14 -14.34 -17.20
C ALA A 15 0.72 -14.91 -17.06
N TYR A 16 0.29 -15.81 -17.95
CA TYR A 16 -0.97 -16.54 -17.80
C TYR A 16 -1.04 -17.32 -16.50
N LYS A 17 0.04 -18.08 -16.16
CA LYS A 17 0.09 -18.83 -14.88
C LYS A 17 -0.07 -17.92 -13.68
N THR A 18 0.49 -16.72 -13.72
CA THR A 18 0.34 -15.71 -12.67
C THR A 18 -1.09 -15.13 -12.65
N ALA A 19 -1.62 -14.73 -13.80
CA ALA A 19 -2.94 -14.12 -13.92
C ALA A 19 -4.08 -15.00 -13.41
N ARG A 20 -3.99 -16.34 -13.57
CA ARG A 20 -5.02 -17.31 -13.15
C ARG A 20 -5.02 -17.63 -11.66
N GLN A 21 -3.97 -17.28 -10.90
CA GLN A 21 -3.87 -17.64 -9.49
C GLN A 21 -5.06 -17.08 -8.69
N GLY A 22 -5.77 -17.99 -7.97
CA GLY A 22 -6.97 -17.64 -7.21
C GLY A 22 -8.18 -17.21 -8.04
N LYS A 23 -8.15 -17.43 -9.38
CA LYS A 23 -9.22 -17.00 -10.30
C LYS A 23 -9.65 -18.10 -11.27
N ARG A 24 -9.25 -19.35 -11.05
CA ARG A 24 -9.53 -20.47 -11.96
C ARG A 24 -11.02 -20.70 -12.22
N GLU A 25 -11.86 -20.47 -11.21
CA GLU A 25 -13.32 -20.61 -11.30
C GLU A 25 -14.01 -19.44 -12.03
N LYS A 26 -13.28 -18.38 -12.39
CA LYS A 26 -13.83 -17.28 -13.16
C LYS A 26 -13.90 -17.69 -14.62
N GLN A 27 -15.06 -17.43 -15.27
CA GLN A 27 -15.36 -17.87 -16.65
C GLN A 27 -14.22 -17.56 -17.63
N GLY A 28 -13.74 -16.32 -17.70
CA GLY A 28 -12.68 -15.94 -18.64
C GLY A 28 -11.34 -16.67 -18.38
N ALA A 29 -11.00 -16.94 -17.10
CA ALA A 29 -9.81 -17.72 -16.75
C ALA A 29 -9.96 -19.20 -17.12
N ALA A 30 -11.13 -19.79 -16.83
CA ALA A 30 -11.43 -21.19 -17.17
C ALA A 30 -11.44 -21.43 -18.68
N GLN A 31 -12.05 -20.52 -19.45
CA GLN A 31 -12.06 -20.59 -20.93
C GLN A 31 -10.63 -20.49 -21.51
N TYR A 32 -9.79 -19.59 -20.99
CA TYR A 32 -8.40 -19.51 -21.41
C TYR A 32 -7.62 -20.77 -21.03
N GLU A 33 -7.83 -21.30 -19.83
CA GLU A 33 -7.15 -22.49 -19.28
C GLU A 33 -7.47 -23.74 -20.11
N ALA A 34 -8.69 -23.91 -20.60
CA ALA A 34 -9.11 -25.05 -21.43
C ALA A 34 -8.25 -25.20 -22.71
N ASN A 35 -7.75 -24.09 -23.26
CA ASN A 35 -6.93 -24.08 -24.49
C ASN A 35 -5.67 -23.20 -24.30
N ALA A 36 -5.04 -23.27 -23.13
CA ALA A 36 -4.00 -22.32 -22.72
C ALA A 36 -2.83 -22.19 -23.70
N LEU A 37 -2.36 -23.30 -24.27
CA LEU A 37 -1.26 -23.29 -25.23
C LEU A 37 -1.65 -22.56 -26.51
N ALA A 38 -2.81 -22.93 -27.09
CA ALA A 38 -3.32 -22.33 -28.34
C ALA A 38 -3.66 -20.84 -28.15
N CYS A 39 -4.31 -20.48 -27.01
CA CYS A 39 -4.61 -19.10 -26.66
C CYS A 39 -3.34 -18.25 -26.49
N THR A 40 -2.33 -18.79 -25.84
CA THR A 40 -1.05 -18.09 -25.64
C THR A 40 -0.30 -17.92 -26.96
N ALA A 41 -0.23 -18.94 -27.81
CA ALA A 41 0.40 -18.85 -29.13
C ALA A 41 -0.31 -17.86 -30.05
N ARG A 42 -1.65 -17.82 -30.00
CA ARG A 42 -2.46 -16.83 -30.72
C ARG A 42 -2.18 -15.41 -30.21
N LEU A 43 -2.14 -15.23 -28.88
CA LEU A 43 -1.86 -13.92 -28.26
C LEU A 43 -0.47 -13.41 -28.65
N SER A 44 0.54 -14.27 -28.63
CA SER A 44 1.90 -13.94 -29.07
C SER A 44 1.91 -13.43 -30.52
N ARG A 45 1.27 -14.16 -31.45
CA ARG A 45 1.18 -13.72 -32.83
C ARG A 45 0.45 -12.39 -33.02
N LEU A 46 -0.65 -12.16 -32.29
CA LEU A 46 -1.40 -10.90 -32.33
C LEU A 46 -0.56 -9.72 -31.85
N LEU A 47 0.20 -9.90 -30.78
CA LEU A 47 1.10 -8.86 -30.28
C LEU A 47 2.23 -8.58 -31.27
N LEU A 48 2.93 -9.61 -31.75
CA LEU A 48 4.04 -9.47 -32.69
C LEU A 48 3.64 -8.79 -33.99
N SER A 49 2.45 -9.12 -34.53
CA SER A 49 1.91 -8.49 -35.74
C SER A 49 1.32 -7.10 -35.54
N GLY A 50 1.23 -6.60 -34.29
CA GLY A 50 0.57 -5.34 -33.98
C GLY A 50 -0.97 -5.37 -34.10
N ALA A 51 -1.56 -6.54 -34.32
CA ALA A 51 -3.01 -6.70 -34.47
C ALA A 51 -3.75 -6.83 -33.13
N TYR A 52 -3.03 -6.89 -32.02
CA TYR A 52 -3.62 -6.94 -30.69
C TYR A 52 -4.32 -5.63 -30.34
N LYS A 53 -5.58 -5.77 -29.88
CA LYS A 53 -6.34 -4.67 -29.29
C LYS A 53 -6.91 -5.12 -27.95
N PRO A 54 -6.86 -4.30 -26.89
CA PRO A 54 -7.52 -4.60 -25.63
C PRO A 54 -9.00 -4.87 -25.82
N GLY A 55 -9.51 -5.88 -25.12
CA GLY A 55 -10.92 -6.24 -25.14
C GLY A 55 -11.78 -5.26 -24.33
N LYS A 56 -13.10 -5.45 -24.41
CA LYS A 56 -14.04 -4.72 -23.55
C LYS A 56 -13.84 -5.15 -22.09
N PHE A 57 -13.93 -4.20 -21.17
CA PHE A 57 -13.90 -4.47 -19.74
C PHE A 57 -15.31 -4.70 -19.18
N GLU A 58 -15.40 -5.54 -18.16
CA GLU A 58 -16.62 -5.72 -17.36
C GLU A 58 -16.69 -4.66 -16.29
N VAL A 59 -17.85 -4.01 -16.15
CA VAL A 59 -18.08 -2.98 -15.14
C VAL A 59 -18.94 -3.56 -14.03
N PHE A 60 -18.47 -3.51 -12.79
CA PHE A 60 -19.24 -3.89 -11.62
C PHE A 60 -18.93 -3.01 -10.41
N THR A 61 -19.89 -2.97 -9.48
CA THR A 61 -19.74 -2.18 -8.27
C THR A 61 -19.31 -3.05 -7.09
N VAL A 62 -18.22 -2.67 -6.40
CA VAL A 62 -17.84 -3.20 -5.10
C VAL A 62 -18.38 -2.25 -4.04
N CYS A 63 -19.16 -2.79 -3.07
CA CYS A 63 -19.84 -1.95 -2.06
C CYS A 63 -19.06 -1.80 -0.75
N GLU A 64 -18.12 -2.71 -0.46
CA GLU A 64 -17.34 -2.67 0.80
C GLU A 64 -15.84 -2.49 0.55
N PRO A 65 -15.16 -1.68 1.37
CA PRO A 65 -15.64 -0.85 2.48
C PRO A 65 -16.32 0.45 2.05
N LYS A 66 -16.22 0.82 0.76
CA LYS A 66 -16.87 1.96 0.10
C LYS A 66 -17.33 1.51 -1.28
N LYS A 67 -18.44 2.09 -1.74
CA LYS A 67 -18.92 1.87 -3.11
C LYS A 67 -17.88 2.36 -4.12
N ARG A 68 -17.44 1.47 -5.01
CA ARG A 68 -16.46 1.75 -6.07
C ARG A 68 -16.89 1.06 -7.35
N LEU A 69 -16.80 1.77 -8.46
CA LEU A 69 -16.94 1.19 -9.78
C LEU A 69 -15.61 0.54 -10.18
N VAL A 70 -15.65 -0.74 -10.52
CA VAL A 70 -14.46 -1.50 -10.93
C VAL A 70 -14.62 -1.87 -12.40
N GLN A 71 -13.61 -1.58 -13.19
CA GLN A 71 -13.52 -1.89 -14.60
C GLN A 71 -12.53 -3.05 -14.77
N ALA A 72 -13.04 -4.28 -14.80
CA ALA A 72 -12.19 -5.47 -14.91
C ALA A 72 -11.85 -5.75 -16.37
N PRO A 73 -10.58 -5.79 -16.77
CA PRO A 73 -10.19 -6.13 -18.13
C PRO A 73 -10.50 -7.60 -18.45
N ALA A 74 -10.65 -7.91 -19.74
CA ALA A 74 -10.76 -9.28 -20.20
C ALA A 74 -9.56 -10.13 -19.73
N PHE A 75 -9.73 -11.45 -19.59
CA PHE A 75 -8.66 -12.29 -19.04
C PHE A 75 -7.39 -12.27 -19.91
N VAL A 76 -7.53 -12.20 -21.22
CA VAL A 76 -6.41 -12.05 -22.17
C VAL A 76 -5.60 -10.78 -21.86
N ASP A 77 -6.29 -9.65 -21.62
CA ASP A 77 -5.64 -8.39 -21.30
C ASP A 77 -4.92 -8.44 -19.93
N LYS A 78 -5.47 -9.19 -18.97
CA LYS A 78 -4.77 -9.47 -17.70
C LYS A 78 -3.45 -10.21 -17.93
N VAL A 79 -3.42 -11.16 -18.88
CA VAL A 79 -2.17 -11.86 -19.23
C VAL A 79 -1.15 -10.87 -19.79
N VAL A 80 -1.56 -10.00 -20.73
CA VAL A 80 -0.65 -8.98 -21.28
C VAL A 80 -0.18 -8.00 -20.21
N GLN A 81 -1.08 -7.51 -19.37
CA GLN A 81 -0.71 -6.61 -18.28
C GLN A 81 0.27 -7.27 -17.29
N HIS A 82 0.08 -8.55 -16.94
CA HIS A 82 1.03 -9.30 -16.14
C HIS A 82 2.39 -9.42 -16.83
N ALA A 83 2.42 -9.74 -18.13
CA ALA A 83 3.67 -9.83 -18.87
C ALA A 83 4.45 -8.50 -18.82
N ILE A 84 3.78 -7.37 -19.06
CA ILE A 84 4.42 -6.04 -19.06
C ILE A 84 4.85 -5.64 -17.64
N VAL A 85 3.96 -5.77 -16.65
CA VAL A 85 4.24 -5.35 -15.27
C VAL A 85 5.36 -6.17 -14.67
N ASP A 86 5.27 -7.50 -14.75
CA ASP A 86 6.18 -8.39 -14.02
C ASP A 86 7.61 -8.40 -14.64
N ASN A 87 7.75 -8.09 -15.93
CA ASN A 87 9.03 -8.16 -16.63
C ASN A 87 9.68 -6.81 -16.96
N ILE A 88 8.90 -5.71 -16.96
CA ILE A 88 9.40 -4.40 -17.40
C ILE A 88 9.03 -3.30 -16.41
N LEU A 89 7.74 -3.02 -16.23
CA LEU A 89 7.32 -1.81 -15.55
C LEU A 89 7.65 -1.83 -14.07
N TYR A 90 7.54 -2.99 -13.41
CA TYR A 90 7.73 -3.05 -11.97
C TYR A 90 9.11 -2.55 -11.57
N GLU A 91 10.17 -3.08 -12.17
CA GLU A 91 11.55 -2.68 -11.87
C GLU A 91 11.84 -1.24 -12.35
N ALA A 92 11.43 -0.89 -13.58
CA ALA A 92 11.66 0.42 -14.18
C ALA A 92 11.05 1.56 -13.33
N ILE A 93 9.88 1.32 -12.75
CA ILE A 93 9.13 2.32 -11.96
C ILE A 93 9.55 2.31 -10.50
N THR A 94 9.61 1.13 -9.86
CA THR A 94 9.82 1.06 -8.40
C THR A 94 11.24 1.31 -7.95
N SER A 95 12.22 1.26 -8.87
CA SER A 95 13.64 1.52 -8.57
C SER A 95 13.90 2.95 -8.04
N SER A 96 13.09 3.93 -8.43
CA SER A 96 13.18 5.32 -7.97
C SER A 96 12.39 5.60 -6.69
N PHE A 97 11.46 4.73 -6.29
CA PHE A 97 10.55 5.04 -5.19
C PHE A 97 11.27 5.21 -3.85
N ILE A 98 10.89 6.25 -3.12
CA ILE A 98 11.37 6.47 -1.76
C ILE A 98 11.00 5.31 -0.83
N GLN A 99 11.71 5.19 0.29
CA GLN A 99 11.43 4.15 1.28
C GLN A 99 10.02 4.31 1.88
N ASP A 100 9.56 5.53 2.06
CA ASP A 100 8.33 5.89 2.76
C ASP A 100 7.08 5.93 1.87
N SER A 101 7.15 5.36 0.64
CA SER A 101 6.01 5.01 -0.22
C SER A 101 5.74 3.50 -0.10
N TYR A 102 4.52 3.08 0.30
CA TYR A 102 4.30 1.71 0.80
C TYR A 102 3.39 0.85 -0.06
N ALA A 103 2.57 1.43 -0.94
CA ALA A 103 1.56 0.70 -1.68
C ALA A 103 2.14 -0.11 -2.84
N SER A 104 1.53 -1.23 -3.19
CA SER A 104 1.76 -2.05 -4.39
C SER A 104 3.22 -2.35 -4.74
N GLN A 105 4.08 -2.48 -3.74
CA GLN A 105 5.48 -2.85 -3.88
C GLN A 105 5.76 -4.16 -3.16
N VAL A 106 6.60 -5.02 -3.77
CA VAL A 106 7.09 -6.24 -3.13
C VAL A 106 7.81 -5.88 -1.83
N TRP A 107 7.57 -6.62 -0.76
CA TRP A 107 8.10 -6.40 0.60
C TRP A 107 7.63 -5.13 1.29
N LYS A 108 6.69 -4.37 0.70
CA LYS A 108 6.01 -3.25 1.32
C LYS A 108 4.51 -3.56 1.49
N GLY A 109 3.69 -2.59 1.69
CA GLY A 109 2.25 -2.72 1.87
C GLY A 109 1.76 -2.10 3.17
N MET A 110 0.48 -2.28 3.48
CA MET A 110 -0.20 -1.64 4.60
C MET A 110 0.52 -1.86 5.95
N HIS A 111 0.96 -3.09 6.23
CA HIS A 111 1.61 -3.40 7.51
C HIS A 111 2.99 -2.77 7.64
N VAL A 112 3.71 -2.65 6.53
CA VAL A 112 5.00 -1.92 6.52
C VAL A 112 4.78 -0.45 6.76
N GLY A 113 3.77 0.16 6.14
CA GLY A 113 3.39 1.55 6.36
C GLY A 113 3.00 1.83 7.82
N LEU A 114 2.21 0.95 8.44
CA LEU A 114 1.84 1.05 9.86
C LEU A 114 3.06 0.94 10.80
N ASN A 115 3.93 -0.03 10.56
CA ASN A 115 5.15 -0.19 11.35
C ASN A 115 6.08 1.03 11.19
N ARG A 116 6.15 1.58 9.97
CA ARG A 116 6.97 2.76 9.71
C ARG A 116 6.41 4.01 10.38
N LEU A 117 5.09 4.21 10.36
CA LEU A 117 4.45 5.28 11.14
C LEU A 117 4.77 5.13 12.63
N LYS A 118 4.69 3.93 13.18
CA LYS A 118 5.06 3.65 14.57
C LYS A 118 6.53 4.02 14.84
N GLU A 119 7.45 3.57 13.99
CA GLU A 119 8.88 3.90 14.10
C GLU A 119 9.11 5.42 14.05
N GLN A 120 8.43 6.12 13.15
CA GLN A 120 8.55 7.58 12.99
C GLN A 120 8.02 8.34 14.21
N MET A 121 6.88 7.93 14.77
CA MET A 121 6.34 8.54 15.99
C MET A 121 7.24 8.29 17.19
N GLN A 122 7.83 7.09 17.31
CA GLN A 122 8.80 6.78 18.37
C GLN A 122 10.09 7.60 18.22
N ASP A 123 10.64 7.70 16.98
CA ASP A 123 11.85 8.50 16.71
C ASP A 123 11.59 9.99 16.99
N TYR A 124 10.41 10.50 16.63
CA TYR A 124 9.96 11.85 16.95
C TYR A 124 10.02 12.11 18.47
N PHE A 125 9.37 11.25 19.26
CA PHE A 125 9.33 11.36 20.71
C PHE A 125 10.73 11.30 21.33
N GLN A 126 11.54 10.31 20.95
CA GLN A 126 12.88 10.13 21.48
C GLN A 126 13.82 11.31 21.18
N LYS A 127 13.68 11.92 19.99
CA LYS A 127 14.45 13.10 19.62
C LYS A 127 14.06 14.33 20.43
N ARG A 128 12.77 14.56 20.61
CA ARG A 128 12.27 15.66 21.45
C ARG A 128 12.78 15.52 22.87
N LYS A 129 12.68 14.31 23.43
CA LYS A 129 13.21 13.96 24.73
C LYS A 129 14.73 14.21 24.83
N GLY A 130 15.50 13.72 23.88
CA GLY A 130 16.96 13.89 23.84
C GLY A 130 17.39 15.36 23.73
N HIS A 131 16.67 16.19 22.95
CA HIS A 131 16.94 17.63 22.88
C HIS A 131 16.65 18.33 24.21
N ASP A 132 15.52 18.04 24.87
CA ASP A 132 15.20 18.61 26.19
C ASP A 132 16.23 18.18 27.23
N GLU A 133 16.60 16.91 27.31
CA GLU A 133 17.59 16.38 28.21
C GLU A 133 18.98 17.04 28.00
N ALA A 134 19.39 17.26 26.76
CA ALA A 134 20.63 17.94 26.43
C ALA A 134 20.62 19.42 26.87
N ALA A 135 19.53 20.13 26.56
CA ALA A 135 19.35 21.53 26.96
C ALA A 135 19.34 21.69 28.50
N ARG A 136 18.62 20.81 29.21
CA ARG A 136 18.59 20.84 30.69
C ARG A 136 19.93 20.52 31.29
N ARG A 137 20.67 19.56 30.77
CA ARG A 137 22.04 19.25 31.20
C ARG A 137 22.96 20.44 31.00
N ALA A 138 22.89 21.13 29.88
CA ALA A 138 23.67 22.34 29.64
C ALA A 138 23.32 23.48 30.60
N ALA A 139 22.06 23.54 31.08
CA ALA A 139 21.58 24.50 32.07
C ALA A 139 21.79 24.05 33.54
N GLY A 140 22.44 22.90 33.77
CA GLY A 140 22.63 22.36 35.15
C GLY A 140 21.36 21.85 35.82
N LEU A 141 20.29 21.60 35.03
CA LEU A 141 19.00 21.16 35.55
C LEU A 141 18.87 19.61 35.48
N PRO A 142 18.18 18.98 36.45
CA PRO A 142 17.92 17.55 36.41
C PRO A 142 16.99 17.17 35.23
N PRO A 143 17.01 15.90 34.77
CA PRO A 143 16.07 15.41 33.79
C PRO A 143 14.61 15.62 34.22
N ARG A 144 13.70 15.83 33.26
CA ARG A 144 12.25 15.90 33.59
C ARG A 144 11.76 14.56 34.11
N PRO A 145 11.00 14.53 35.19
CA PRO A 145 10.33 13.31 35.61
C PRO A 145 9.26 12.91 34.57
N PRO A 146 8.93 11.60 34.43
CA PRO A 146 8.01 11.09 33.42
C PRO A 146 6.63 11.77 33.38
N GLU A 147 6.14 12.22 34.56
CA GLU A 147 4.85 12.89 34.72
C GLU A 147 4.79 14.27 34.02
N GLN A 148 5.96 14.87 33.79
CA GLN A 148 6.11 16.18 33.13
C GLN A 148 6.53 16.06 31.66
N TRP A 149 6.55 14.85 31.08
CA TRP A 149 6.92 14.68 29.69
C TRP A 149 5.81 15.19 28.78
N ASP A 150 6.18 16.07 27.85
CA ASP A 150 5.33 16.61 26.78
C ASP A 150 6.00 16.46 25.42
N TYR A 151 6.73 15.35 25.24
CA TYR A 151 7.48 15.08 24.01
C TYR A 151 6.59 14.56 22.86
N ALA A 152 5.32 14.30 23.15
CA ALA A 152 4.29 14.03 22.16
C ALA A 152 3.63 15.31 21.61
N ASP A 153 4.04 16.49 22.10
CA ASP A 153 3.58 17.77 21.53
C ASP A 153 4.14 17.97 20.13
N GLY A 154 3.26 18.41 19.23
CA GLY A 154 3.55 18.59 17.82
C GLY A 154 2.30 18.48 16.98
N TRP A 155 2.48 18.40 15.67
CA TRP A 155 1.41 18.49 14.69
C TRP A 155 1.53 17.44 13.62
N ILE A 156 0.40 17.02 13.07
CA ILE A 156 0.30 16.14 11.90
C ILE A 156 -0.45 16.91 10.82
N LEU A 157 0.16 17.02 9.64
CA LEU A 157 -0.55 17.27 8.39
C LEU A 157 -0.95 15.93 7.81
N LYS A 158 -2.25 15.71 7.60
CA LYS A 158 -2.79 14.54 6.90
C LYS A 158 -3.57 15.02 5.69
N ALA A 159 -3.26 14.43 4.54
CA ALA A 159 -3.89 14.76 3.27
C ALA A 159 -4.21 13.49 2.47
N ASP A 160 -5.17 13.60 1.58
CA ASP A 160 -5.67 12.56 0.70
C ASP A 160 -6.05 13.23 -0.64
N VAL A 161 -5.72 12.63 -1.76
CA VAL A 161 -6.03 13.19 -3.09
C VAL A 161 -7.48 12.87 -3.46
N HIS A 162 -8.21 13.87 -3.89
CA HIS A 162 -9.60 13.72 -4.31
C HIS A 162 -9.69 12.92 -5.62
N HIS A 163 -10.51 11.87 -5.65
CA HIS A 163 -10.74 11.00 -6.83
C HIS A 163 -9.47 10.58 -7.58
N PHE A 164 -8.36 10.31 -6.88
CA PHE A 164 -7.01 10.17 -7.40
C PHE A 164 -6.92 9.44 -8.75
N PHE A 165 -7.43 8.19 -8.84
CA PHE A 165 -7.34 7.42 -10.08
C PHE A 165 -8.09 8.05 -11.25
N ALA A 166 -9.24 8.65 -10.99
CA ALA A 166 -10.05 9.31 -12.01
C ALA A 166 -9.49 10.69 -12.44
N SER A 167 -8.67 11.30 -11.59
CA SER A 167 -8.10 12.64 -11.83
C SER A 167 -6.72 12.61 -12.48
N ILE A 168 -6.15 11.42 -12.75
CA ILE A 168 -4.82 11.32 -13.36
C ILE A 168 -4.87 11.80 -14.82
N ASP A 169 -4.09 12.86 -15.11
CA ASP A 169 -3.94 13.39 -16.48
C ASP A 169 -3.06 12.47 -17.33
N HIS A 170 -3.57 12.05 -18.49
CA HIS A 170 -2.87 11.12 -19.37
C HIS A 170 -1.61 11.69 -20.00
N ASN A 171 -1.57 13.00 -20.29
CA ASN A 171 -0.40 13.61 -20.91
C ASN A 171 0.78 13.63 -19.94
N ILE A 172 0.55 14.08 -18.70
CA ILE A 172 1.54 14.04 -17.63
C ILE A 172 1.99 12.61 -17.36
N LEU A 173 1.04 11.66 -17.29
CA LEU A 173 1.35 10.26 -17.04
C LEU A 173 2.21 9.65 -18.15
N LYS A 174 1.87 9.89 -19.42
CA LYS A 174 2.61 9.39 -20.58
C LYS A 174 4.02 9.99 -20.65
N GLU A 175 4.17 11.29 -20.33
CA GLU A 175 5.49 11.93 -20.25
C GLU A 175 6.38 11.24 -19.20
N LYS A 176 5.84 11.01 -17.99
CA LYS A 176 6.57 10.30 -16.94
C LYS A 176 6.89 8.85 -17.33
N LEU A 177 5.93 8.16 -17.96
CA LEU A 177 6.12 6.79 -18.43
C LEU A 177 7.19 6.69 -19.51
N ARG A 178 7.24 7.66 -20.43
CA ARG A 178 8.24 7.70 -21.51
C ARG A 178 9.67 7.75 -20.98
N ARG A 179 9.90 8.42 -19.87
CA ARG A 179 11.21 8.47 -19.20
C ARG A 179 11.63 7.11 -18.60
N LYS A 180 10.69 6.19 -18.37
CA LYS A 180 10.92 4.86 -17.77
C LYS A 180 10.92 3.72 -18.79
N VAL A 181 10.27 3.90 -19.94
CA VAL A 181 10.09 2.89 -20.98
C VAL A 181 10.69 3.40 -22.28
N ALA A 182 11.84 2.85 -22.67
CA ALA A 182 12.56 3.27 -23.88
C ALA A 182 11.99 2.64 -25.16
N ASP A 183 11.45 1.42 -25.08
CA ASP A 183 10.92 0.67 -26.23
C ASP A 183 9.58 1.30 -26.70
N ASP A 184 9.56 1.75 -27.97
CA ASP A 184 8.41 2.47 -28.56
C ASP A 184 7.14 1.61 -28.64
N ARG A 185 7.29 0.31 -28.91
CA ARG A 185 6.14 -0.60 -29.05
C ARG A 185 5.54 -0.93 -27.68
N ILE A 186 6.37 -1.08 -26.65
CA ILE A 186 5.90 -1.23 -25.26
C ILE A 186 5.21 0.04 -24.80
N PHE A 187 5.79 1.19 -25.09
CA PHE A 187 5.19 2.48 -24.75
C PHE A 187 3.84 2.69 -25.46
N ALA A 188 3.75 2.39 -26.77
CA ALA A 188 2.49 2.48 -27.51
C ALA A 188 1.41 1.53 -26.94
N LEU A 189 1.79 0.30 -26.60
CA LEU A 189 0.88 -0.66 -25.97
C LEU A 189 0.37 -0.14 -24.59
N MET A 190 1.25 0.48 -23.80
CA MET A 190 0.85 1.10 -22.55
C MET A 190 -0.08 2.29 -22.73
N CYS A 191 0.17 3.14 -23.74
CA CYS A 191 -0.74 4.24 -24.10
C CYS A 191 -2.14 3.74 -24.45
N THR A 192 -2.27 2.60 -25.13
CA THR A 192 -3.58 1.98 -25.42
C THR A 192 -4.35 1.62 -24.14
N TYR A 193 -3.66 1.14 -23.09
CA TYR A 193 -4.31 0.88 -21.80
C TYR A 193 -4.63 2.16 -21.03
N ILE A 194 -3.76 3.15 -21.07
CA ILE A 194 -3.99 4.45 -20.42
C ILE A 194 -5.21 5.15 -21.02
N ASP A 195 -5.31 5.17 -22.36
CA ASP A 195 -6.38 5.85 -23.10
C ASP A 195 -7.70 5.08 -23.13
N SER A 196 -7.79 3.91 -22.50
CA SER A 196 -9.00 3.10 -22.51
C SER A 196 -10.15 3.69 -21.68
N THR A 197 -9.88 4.64 -20.78
CA THR A 197 -10.86 5.30 -19.92
C THR A 197 -10.37 6.70 -19.56
N ASP A 198 -11.24 7.55 -19.03
CA ASP A 198 -10.83 8.79 -18.36
C ASP A 198 -10.10 8.44 -17.08
N GLY A 199 -8.93 9.04 -16.83
CA GLY A 199 -8.05 8.70 -15.73
C GLY A 199 -7.54 7.25 -15.80
N LEU A 200 -7.33 6.61 -14.65
CA LEU A 200 -6.89 5.22 -14.58
C LEU A 200 -8.00 4.29 -14.07
N PRO A 201 -8.31 3.20 -14.77
CA PRO A 201 -9.37 2.27 -14.40
C PRO A 201 -9.02 1.51 -13.12
N LEU A 202 -9.98 1.44 -12.19
CA LEU A 202 -9.87 0.57 -11.02
C LEU A 202 -10.11 -0.88 -11.46
N GLY A 203 -9.08 -1.71 -11.42
CA GLY A 203 -9.16 -3.13 -11.82
C GLY A 203 -8.05 -3.57 -12.74
N TYR A 204 -7.31 -2.65 -13.35
CA TYR A 204 -6.12 -2.95 -14.12
C TYR A 204 -4.90 -3.07 -13.18
N GLN A 205 -4.05 -4.05 -13.44
CA GLN A 205 -2.80 -4.21 -12.68
C GLN A 205 -1.84 -3.05 -12.92
N THR A 206 -1.78 -2.56 -14.15
CA THR A 206 -0.97 -1.42 -14.55
C THR A 206 -1.37 -0.14 -13.83
N SER A 207 -2.67 0.09 -13.58
CA SER A 207 -3.17 1.34 -12.98
C SER A 207 -2.57 1.64 -11.61
N GLN A 208 -2.39 0.61 -10.76
CA GLN A 208 -1.81 0.85 -9.43
C GLN A 208 -0.36 1.29 -9.50
N LEU A 209 0.43 0.70 -10.40
CA LEU A 209 1.83 1.02 -10.56
C LEU A 209 2.01 2.40 -11.21
N LEU A 210 1.20 2.70 -12.22
CA LEU A 210 1.17 4.01 -12.89
C LEU A 210 0.75 5.14 -11.95
N ALA A 211 -0.25 4.89 -11.09
CA ALA A 211 -0.68 5.85 -10.08
C ALA A 211 0.44 6.16 -9.05
N LEU A 212 1.23 5.14 -8.67
CA LEU A 212 2.39 5.37 -7.79
C LEU A 212 3.49 6.17 -8.48
N MET A 213 3.77 5.88 -9.76
CA MET A 213 4.73 6.61 -10.57
C MET A 213 4.32 8.08 -10.75
N TYR A 214 3.02 8.35 -10.88
CA TYR A 214 2.51 9.70 -11.04
C TYR A 214 2.92 10.63 -9.89
N LEU A 215 2.99 10.09 -8.66
CA LEU A 215 3.38 10.82 -7.44
C LEU A 215 4.83 10.56 -6.98
N ASP A 216 5.67 9.87 -7.78
CA ASP A 216 7.05 9.56 -7.37
C ASP A 216 7.89 10.83 -7.18
N GLU A 217 7.85 11.75 -8.16
CA GLU A 217 8.56 13.03 -8.08
C GLU A 217 8.03 13.92 -6.95
N PHE A 218 6.72 13.84 -6.65
CA PHE A 218 6.13 14.51 -5.49
C PHE A 218 6.70 13.97 -4.17
N ASP A 219 6.87 12.65 -4.04
CA ASP A 219 7.46 12.04 -2.85
C ASP A 219 8.90 12.53 -2.62
N HIS A 220 9.71 12.59 -3.69
CA HIS A 220 11.07 13.12 -3.63
C HIS A 220 11.08 14.59 -3.23
N TRP A 221 10.23 15.41 -3.86
CA TRP A 221 10.12 16.83 -3.55
C TRP A 221 9.73 17.07 -2.08
N VAL A 222 8.78 16.29 -1.52
CA VAL A 222 8.42 16.39 -0.10
C VAL A 222 9.61 16.06 0.81
N LYS A 223 10.44 15.08 0.45
CA LYS A 223 11.61 14.66 1.26
C LYS A 223 12.80 15.61 1.11
N GLU A 224 13.06 16.10 -0.10
CA GLU A 224 14.29 16.78 -0.48
C GLU A 224 14.15 18.30 -0.46
N THR A 225 12.98 18.84 -0.84
CA THR A 225 12.72 20.29 -0.88
C THR A 225 12.02 20.77 0.38
N LEU A 226 10.92 20.12 0.79
CA LEU A 226 10.27 20.47 2.05
C LEU A 226 11.04 19.97 3.27
N HIS A 227 12.03 19.07 3.08
CA HIS A 227 12.79 18.45 4.17
C HIS A 227 11.90 17.73 5.21
N ALA A 228 10.75 17.19 4.78
CA ALA A 228 9.78 16.51 5.64
C ALA A 228 10.35 15.16 6.13
N ARG A 229 11.03 15.17 7.30
CA ARG A 229 11.69 13.99 7.87
C ARG A 229 10.69 12.86 8.11
N TYR A 230 9.57 13.12 8.73
CA TYR A 230 8.53 12.17 9.11
C TYR A 230 7.37 12.27 8.12
N TYR A 231 7.60 11.73 6.95
CA TYR A 231 6.64 11.62 5.86
C TYR A 231 6.34 10.17 5.56
N GLY A 232 5.12 9.85 5.14
CA GLY A 232 4.77 8.54 4.62
C GLY A 232 3.52 8.59 3.75
N ARG A 233 3.51 7.82 2.65
CA ARG A 233 2.40 7.76 1.69
C ARG A 233 1.96 6.31 1.41
N TYR A 234 0.65 6.14 1.31
CA TYR A 234 0.02 4.91 0.81
C TYR A 234 -1.01 5.28 -0.27
N MET A 235 -0.66 5.12 -1.53
CA MET A 235 -1.42 5.61 -2.69
C MET A 235 -1.62 7.13 -2.63
N ASP A 236 -2.87 7.55 -2.48
CA ASP A 236 -3.38 8.91 -2.35
C ASP A 236 -3.31 9.49 -0.93
N ASP A 237 -3.20 8.64 0.09
CA ASP A 237 -3.22 9.00 1.52
C ASP A 237 -1.80 9.19 2.06
N PHE A 238 -1.46 10.41 2.54
CA PHE A 238 -0.14 10.73 3.08
C PHE A 238 -0.20 11.59 4.34
N TYR A 239 0.90 11.60 5.07
CA TYR A 239 1.05 12.41 6.28
C TYR A 239 2.46 13.00 6.42
N ILE A 240 2.55 14.12 7.14
CA ILE A 240 3.79 14.73 7.62
C ILE A 240 3.63 15.00 9.12
N ILE A 241 4.64 14.64 9.94
CA ILE A 241 4.69 14.96 11.37
C ILE A 241 5.80 15.98 11.59
N HIS A 242 5.49 17.05 12.32
CA HIS A 242 6.45 18.11 12.65
C HIS A 242 6.10 18.77 13.98
N GLU A 243 7.10 19.35 14.64
CA GLU A 243 6.90 20.08 15.90
C GLU A 243 6.26 21.47 15.68
N ASP A 244 6.58 22.12 14.57
CA ASP A 244 6.08 23.44 14.22
C ASP A 244 4.86 23.39 13.31
N LYS A 245 3.75 23.99 13.77
CA LYS A 245 2.52 24.14 13.00
C LYS A 245 2.66 25.12 11.84
N ALA A 246 3.46 26.18 11.99
CA ALA A 246 3.66 27.17 10.94
C ALA A 246 4.38 26.54 9.74
N TYR A 247 5.40 25.71 9.99
CA TYR A 247 6.04 24.90 8.97
C TYR A 247 5.04 24.03 8.20
N LEU A 248 4.15 23.30 8.89
CA LEU A 248 3.15 22.45 8.23
C LEU A 248 2.11 23.27 7.43
N LYS A 249 1.76 24.48 7.90
CA LYS A 249 0.90 25.39 7.12
C LYS A 249 1.57 25.83 5.82
N LYS A 250 2.86 26.18 5.87
CA LYS A 250 3.66 26.50 4.70
C LYS A 250 3.73 25.31 3.75
N CYS A 251 4.09 24.13 4.27
CA CYS A 251 4.08 22.88 3.48
C CYS A 251 2.74 22.64 2.79
N LEU A 252 1.61 22.89 3.46
CA LEU A 252 0.29 22.64 2.87
C LEU A 252 0.00 23.57 1.69
N VAL A 253 0.44 24.82 1.74
CA VAL A 253 0.33 25.75 0.60
C VAL A 253 1.14 25.24 -0.58
N GLU A 254 2.43 24.97 -0.37
CA GLU A 254 3.33 24.47 -1.41
C GLU A 254 2.90 23.10 -1.98
N ILE A 255 2.34 22.22 -1.12
CA ILE A 255 1.77 20.93 -1.57
C ILE A 255 0.56 21.15 -2.49
N ARG A 256 -0.30 22.15 -2.22
CA ARG A 256 -1.43 22.45 -3.09
C ARG A 256 -0.95 22.93 -4.46
N GLU A 257 -0.01 23.85 -4.49
CA GLU A 257 0.62 24.31 -5.75
C GLU A 257 1.21 23.12 -6.53
N LYS A 258 1.92 22.22 -5.84
CA LYS A 258 2.48 21.02 -6.46
C LYS A 258 1.44 20.02 -6.96
N MET A 259 0.29 19.92 -6.28
CA MET A 259 -0.84 19.12 -6.76
C MET A 259 -1.50 19.76 -7.97
N ASP A 260 -1.63 21.11 -8.01
CA ASP A 260 -2.19 21.82 -9.15
C ASP A 260 -1.32 21.62 -10.42
N GLU A 261 0.02 21.62 -10.30
CA GLU A 261 0.94 21.27 -11.40
C GLU A 261 0.66 19.84 -11.94
N LEU A 262 0.26 18.92 -11.06
CA LEU A 262 -0.11 17.54 -11.40
C LEU A 262 -1.59 17.41 -11.80
N LYS A 263 -2.34 18.51 -11.90
CA LYS A 263 -3.80 18.51 -12.12
C LYS A 263 -4.57 17.65 -11.13
N LEU A 264 -4.12 17.63 -9.90
CA LEU A 264 -4.74 16.90 -8.77
C LEU A 264 -5.24 17.88 -7.74
N GLU A 265 -6.28 17.49 -7.01
CA GLU A 265 -6.86 18.27 -5.92
C GLU A 265 -6.80 17.48 -4.60
N LEU A 266 -6.46 18.18 -3.50
CA LEU A 266 -6.53 17.56 -2.18
C LEU A 266 -7.98 17.47 -1.70
N ASN A 267 -8.31 16.35 -1.07
CA ASN A 267 -9.62 16.14 -0.45
C ASN A 267 -9.90 17.21 0.62
N GLY A 268 -11.15 17.69 0.72
CA GLY A 268 -11.58 18.66 1.73
C GLY A 268 -11.39 18.21 3.19
N LYS A 269 -11.04 16.95 3.44
CA LYS A 269 -10.68 16.42 4.77
C LYS A 269 -9.21 16.62 5.12
N THR A 270 -8.41 17.23 4.23
CA THR A 270 -7.01 17.59 4.50
C THR A 270 -6.95 18.53 5.71
N ALA A 271 -6.17 18.17 6.72
CA ALA A 271 -6.13 18.91 7.97
C ALA A 271 -4.78 18.85 8.67
N ILE A 272 -4.49 19.91 9.44
CA ILE A 272 -3.38 19.96 10.40
C ILE A 272 -3.98 19.90 11.80
N PHE A 273 -3.58 18.91 12.57
CA PHE A 273 -4.10 18.69 13.93
C PHE A 273 -2.98 18.27 14.90
N PRO A 274 -3.19 18.41 16.22
CA PRO A 274 -2.19 18.05 17.22
C PRO A 274 -1.82 16.56 17.18
N LEU A 275 -0.53 16.24 17.29
CA LEU A 275 0.00 14.88 17.32
C LEU A 275 -0.60 14.03 18.45
N LYS A 276 -0.90 14.66 19.60
CA LYS A 276 -1.57 14.01 20.75
C LYS A 276 -2.95 13.44 20.42
N ASN A 277 -3.62 13.95 19.38
CA ASN A 277 -4.90 13.41 18.94
C ASN A 277 -4.75 12.09 18.20
N GLY A 278 -3.51 11.69 17.85
CA GLY A 278 -3.23 10.52 17.01
C GLY A 278 -3.68 10.69 15.56
N ILE A 279 -3.36 9.72 14.74
CA ILE A 279 -3.65 9.71 13.30
C ILE A 279 -4.46 8.47 12.92
N ASN A 280 -5.47 8.66 12.06
CA ASN A 280 -6.16 7.57 11.37
C ASN A 280 -5.42 7.25 10.06
N PHE A 281 -4.72 6.11 10.01
CA PHE A 281 -3.97 5.67 8.83
C PHE A 281 -4.12 4.17 8.64
N LEU A 282 -4.37 3.73 7.41
CA LEU A 282 -4.46 2.32 7.00
C LEU A 282 -5.37 1.44 7.91
N GLY A 283 -6.51 1.99 8.33
CA GLY A 283 -7.49 1.23 9.13
C GLY A 283 -7.27 1.26 10.64
N PHE A 284 -6.21 1.91 11.10
CA PHE A 284 -5.89 2.06 12.52
C PHE A 284 -5.89 3.52 12.95
N HIS A 285 -6.17 3.73 14.23
CA HIS A 285 -5.93 4.97 14.95
C HIS A 285 -4.66 4.79 15.78
N THR A 286 -3.62 5.56 15.46
CA THR A 286 -2.28 5.43 16.05
C THR A 286 -1.93 6.72 16.80
N TYR A 287 -1.50 6.59 18.05
CA TYR A 287 -1.13 7.73 18.88
C TYR A 287 0.02 7.39 19.84
N LEU A 288 0.68 8.42 20.37
CA LEU A 288 1.65 8.32 21.44
C LEU A 288 0.94 8.42 22.80
N ASP A 289 1.28 7.55 23.74
CA ASP A 289 0.91 7.74 25.12
C ASP A 289 1.91 8.70 25.85
N SER A 290 1.62 9.03 27.09
CA SER A 290 2.46 9.93 27.90
C SER A 290 3.89 9.41 28.12
N GLY A 291 4.09 8.09 28.09
CA GLY A 291 5.39 7.43 28.22
C GLY A 291 6.17 7.32 26.92
N GLY A 292 5.59 7.76 25.77
CA GLY A 292 6.17 7.65 24.43
C GLY A 292 5.98 6.30 23.78
N ALA A 293 5.16 5.41 24.33
CA ALA A 293 4.78 4.19 23.64
C ALA A 293 3.73 4.50 22.57
N VAL A 294 3.89 3.89 21.39
CA VAL A 294 2.92 4.03 20.31
C VAL A 294 1.83 2.98 20.44
N VAL A 295 0.61 3.45 20.60
CA VAL A 295 -0.61 2.63 20.69
C VAL A 295 -1.33 2.64 19.36
N MET A 296 -1.69 1.45 18.84
CA MET A 296 -2.42 1.26 17.59
C MET A 296 -3.75 0.56 17.85
N LYS A 297 -4.86 1.26 17.72
CA LYS A 297 -6.21 0.71 17.87
C LYS A 297 -6.92 0.60 16.52
N LEU A 298 -7.76 -0.40 16.34
CA LEU A 298 -8.65 -0.44 15.18
C LEU A 298 -9.58 0.77 15.17
N ARG A 299 -9.84 1.29 13.99
CA ARG A 299 -10.85 2.35 13.82
C ARG A 299 -12.24 1.86 14.22
N ARG A 300 -13.00 2.75 14.83
CA ARG A 300 -14.36 2.47 15.34
C ARG A 300 -15.30 1.92 14.25
N ASP A 301 -15.18 2.42 13.01
CA ASP A 301 -15.99 1.97 11.87
C ASP A 301 -15.69 0.50 11.49
N SER A 302 -14.42 0.04 11.56
CA SER A 302 -14.07 -1.36 11.35
C SER A 302 -14.65 -2.28 12.43
N ILE A 303 -14.60 -1.83 13.69
CA ILE A 303 -15.18 -2.57 14.82
C ILE A 303 -16.69 -2.67 14.67
N ARG A 304 -17.37 -1.57 14.32
CA ARG A 304 -18.81 -1.52 14.12
C ARG A 304 -19.24 -2.50 13.01
N ARG A 305 -18.63 -2.41 11.82
CA ARG A 305 -18.93 -3.33 10.71
C ARG A 305 -18.79 -4.81 11.10
N MET A 306 -17.78 -5.16 11.91
CA MET A 306 -17.63 -6.55 12.36
C MET A 306 -18.73 -6.95 13.34
N LYS A 307 -19.13 -6.07 14.26
CA LYS A 307 -20.26 -6.31 15.16
C LYS A 307 -21.57 -6.47 14.38
N ASP A 308 -21.82 -5.63 13.38
CA ASP A 308 -23.01 -5.71 12.53
C ASP A 308 -23.05 -7.04 11.77
N ARG A 309 -21.90 -7.51 11.24
CA ARG A 309 -21.78 -8.84 10.63
C ARG A 309 -22.07 -9.96 11.60
N ILE A 310 -21.51 -9.92 12.84
CA ILE A 310 -21.77 -10.91 13.87
C ILE A 310 -23.27 -10.95 14.21
N LYS A 311 -23.93 -9.79 14.29
CA LYS A 311 -25.37 -9.69 14.49
C LYS A 311 -26.14 -10.38 13.35
N GLY A 312 -25.83 -10.09 12.09
CA GLY A 312 -26.45 -10.75 10.94
C GLY A 312 -26.21 -12.26 10.93
N TRP A 313 -25.00 -12.73 11.30
CA TRP A 313 -24.71 -14.17 11.35
C TRP A 313 -25.54 -14.93 12.40
N LYS A 314 -25.98 -14.28 13.48
CA LYS A 314 -26.88 -14.90 14.48
C LYS A 314 -28.24 -15.28 13.88
N GLU A 315 -28.70 -14.52 12.89
CA GLU A 315 -29.96 -14.74 12.16
C GLU A 315 -29.74 -15.66 10.94
N ASP A 316 -28.73 -15.36 10.14
CA ASP A 316 -28.51 -16.01 8.83
C ASP A 316 -27.96 -17.44 8.95
N PHE A 317 -27.16 -17.75 9.99
CA PHE A 317 -26.55 -19.07 10.14
C PHE A 317 -27.59 -20.16 10.53
N PRO A 318 -28.47 -19.96 11.52
CA PRO A 318 -29.52 -20.94 11.80
C PRO A 318 -30.54 -21.06 10.65
N ALA A 319 -30.74 -19.98 9.87
CA ALA A 319 -31.62 -19.98 8.70
C ALA A 319 -30.98 -20.64 7.45
N GLY A 320 -29.74 -21.15 7.55
CA GLY A 320 -29.03 -21.78 6.42
C GLY A 320 -28.59 -20.80 5.31
N LYS A 321 -28.71 -19.49 5.51
CA LYS A 321 -28.36 -18.46 4.50
C LYS A 321 -26.85 -18.25 4.35
N ILE A 322 -26.06 -18.61 5.35
CA ILE A 322 -24.60 -18.53 5.34
C ILE A 322 -23.97 -19.80 5.90
N SER A 323 -22.91 -20.31 5.26
CA SER A 323 -22.20 -21.49 5.72
C SER A 323 -21.22 -21.16 6.86
N ARG A 324 -20.90 -22.16 7.68
CA ARG A 324 -19.89 -22.09 8.75
C ARG A 324 -18.53 -21.68 8.20
N GLU A 325 -18.12 -22.27 7.09
CA GLU A 325 -16.83 -22.04 6.43
C GLU A 325 -16.70 -20.57 6.03
N LYS A 326 -17.76 -19.98 5.47
CA LYS A 326 -17.78 -18.57 5.07
C LYS A 326 -17.66 -17.63 6.27
N ILE A 327 -18.35 -17.92 7.38
CA ILE A 327 -18.20 -17.17 8.64
C ILE A 327 -16.76 -17.26 9.15
N VAL A 328 -16.18 -18.46 9.18
CA VAL A 328 -14.80 -18.69 9.66
C VAL A 328 -13.79 -17.93 8.78
N VAL A 329 -13.96 -17.95 7.46
CA VAL A 329 -13.08 -17.21 6.53
C VAL A 329 -13.17 -15.70 6.76
N CYS A 330 -14.38 -15.16 6.86
CA CYS A 330 -14.60 -13.73 7.13
C CYS A 330 -14.00 -13.30 8.48
N TRP A 331 -14.22 -14.09 9.53
CA TRP A 331 -13.65 -13.81 10.85
C TRP A 331 -12.12 -13.87 10.84
N LYS A 332 -11.53 -14.93 10.25
CA LYS A 332 -10.06 -15.07 10.16
C LYS A 332 -9.41 -13.90 9.40
N ALA A 333 -10.04 -13.43 8.33
CA ALA A 333 -9.54 -12.28 7.57
C ALA A 333 -9.55 -10.99 8.41
N TRP A 334 -10.64 -10.75 9.16
CA TRP A 334 -10.72 -9.61 10.06
C TRP A 334 -9.75 -9.74 11.24
N ASP A 335 -9.66 -10.92 11.87
CA ASP A 335 -8.76 -11.20 12.99
C ASP A 335 -7.29 -10.99 12.59
N ALA A 336 -6.89 -11.47 11.43
CA ALA A 336 -5.54 -11.29 10.89
C ALA A 336 -5.19 -9.80 10.70
N HIS A 337 -6.12 -9.00 10.16
CA HIS A 337 -5.94 -7.56 10.05
C HIS A 337 -5.87 -6.88 11.42
N ALA A 338 -6.84 -7.18 12.30
CA ALA A 338 -6.93 -6.60 13.63
C ALA A 338 -5.72 -6.91 14.52
N ALA A 339 -5.07 -8.06 14.30
CA ALA A 339 -3.91 -8.52 15.07
C ALA A 339 -2.66 -7.65 14.92
N HIS A 340 -2.63 -6.73 13.97
CA HIS A 340 -1.53 -5.77 13.81
C HIS A 340 -1.59 -4.60 14.80
N GLY A 341 -2.72 -4.40 15.48
CA GLY A 341 -2.88 -3.39 16.51
C GLY A 341 -2.98 -3.97 17.93
N ASP A 342 -3.12 -3.07 18.90
CA ASP A 342 -3.31 -3.39 20.33
C ASP A 342 -4.78 -3.78 20.59
N THR A 343 -5.18 -4.94 20.05
CA THR A 343 -6.58 -5.35 19.92
C THR A 343 -6.86 -6.75 20.49
N TYR A 344 -5.94 -7.32 21.26
CA TYR A 344 -6.04 -8.73 21.70
C TYR A 344 -7.34 -9.02 22.47
N ALA A 345 -7.66 -8.21 23.49
CA ALA A 345 -8.88 -8.39 24.28
C ALA A 345 -10.16 -8.25 23.44
N LEU A 346 -10.20 -7.26 22.52
CA LEU A 346 -11.30 -7.09 21.57
C LEU A 346 -11.48 -8.32 20.67
N ARG A 347 -10.38 -8.83 20.13
CA ARG A 347 -10.37 -10.00 19.25
C ARG A 347 -10.83 -11.26 19.97
N GLN A 348 -10.41 -11.47 21.23
CA GLN A 348 -10.89 -12.58 22.06
C GLN A 348 -12.40 -12.50 22.30
N LYS A 349 -12.92 -11.32 22.67
CA LYS A 349 -14.35 -11.11 22.85
C LYS A 349 -15.14 -11.48 21.59
N MET A 350 -14.74 -10.96 20.43
CA MET A 350 -15.42 -11.27 19.17
C MET A 350 -15.25 -12.72 18.74
N ALA A 351 -14.10 -13.35 19.01
CA ALA A 351 -13.91 -14.79 18.77
C ALA A 351 -14.91 -15.65 19.58
N ALA A 352 -15.13 -15.29 20.85
CA ALA A 352 -16.11 -15.99 21.69
C ALA A 352 -17.54 -15.83 21.16
N GLU A 353 -17.93 -14.61 20.73
CA GLU A 353 -19.24 -14.35 20.13
C GLU A 353 -19.47 -15.17 18.85
N VAL A 354 -18.47 -15.22 17.95
CA VAL A 354 -18.56 -16.00 16.71
C VAL A 354 -18.57 -17.51 17.02
N SER A 355 -17.75 -17.96 17.98
CA SER A 355 -17.74 -19.37 18.41
C SER A 355 -19.09 -19.86 18.91
N ALA A 356 -19.81 -19.02 19.67
CA ALA A 356 -21.15 -19.34 20.16
C ALA A 356 -22.17 -19.49 19.02
N ILE A 357 -22.01 -18.75 17.92
CA ILE A 357 -22.90 -18.84 16.76
C ILE A 357 -22.67 -20.14 15.98
N ILE A 358 -21.41 -20.50 15.70
CA ILE A 358 -21.08 -21.59 14.77
C ILE A 358 -20.84 -22.94 15.46
N GLY A 359 -20.83 -23.00 16.81
CA GLY A 359 -20.57 -24.19 17.59
C GLY A 359 -19.11 -24.70 17.48
N VAL A 360 -18.17 -23.87 17.06
CA VAL A 360 -16.73 -24.23 16.92
C VAL A 360 -15.88 -23.19 17.61
N ARG A 361 -14.94 -23.65 18.46
CA ARG A 361 -14.05 -22.76 19.20
C ARG A 361 -13.07 -22.02 18.28
N LEU A 362 -13.19 -20.71 18.24
CA LEU A 362 -12.24 -19.79 17.62
C LEU A 362 -11.40 -19.12 18.70
N THR A 363 -10.15 -18.86 18.43
CA THR A 363 -9.24 -18.20 19.38
C THR A 363 -8.42 -17.12 18.67
N ALA A 364 -8.34 -15.94 19.27
CA ALA A 364 -7.41 -14.91 18.85
C ALA A 364 -5.99 -15.27 19.31
N ARG A 365 -5.01 -15.25 18.41
CA ARG A 365 -3.61 -15.49 18.77
C ARG A 365 -2.98 -14.23 19.34
N ARG A 366 -2.22 -14.36 20.42
CA ARG A 366 -1.58 -13.23 21.11
C ARG A 366 -0.46 -12.59 20.28
N LYS A 367 0.26 -13.38 19.47
CA LYS A 367 1.32 -12.89 18.56
C LYS A 367 0.96 -13.23 17.11
N ILE A 368 1.17 -12.27 16.22
CA ILE A 368 1.15 -12.53 14.79
C ILE A 368 2.30 -13.51 14.50
N ARG A 369 2.03 -14.61 13.79
CA ARG A 369 3.12 -15.42 13.23
C ARG A 369 3.96 -14.50 12.35
N LYS A 370 5.28 -14.42 12.62
CA LYS A 370 6.22 -13.78 11.69
C LYS A 370 5.97 -14.39 10.32
N SER A 371 5.64 -13.56 9.36
CA SER A 371 5.42 -14.05 8.00
C SER A 371 6.78 -14.48 7.44
N LYS A 372 6.78 -15.42 6.47
CA LYS A 372 7.99 -15.73 5.68
C LYS A 372 8.62 -14.45 5.08
N TYR A 373 7.83 -13.41 4.91
CA TYR A 373 8.22 -12.08 4.44
C TYR A 373 9.08 -11.28 5.43
N ASP A 374 8.89 -11.44 6.75
CA ASP A 374 9.72 -10.75 7.75
C ASP A 374 11.15 -11.33 7.77
N ASP A 375 11.30 -12.63 7.52
CA ASP A 375 12.61 -13.28 7.46
C ASP A 375 13.34 -12.93 6.15
N ALA A 376 12.64 -12.90 5.02
CA ALA A 376 13.21 -12.47 3.75
C ALA A 376 13.60 -10.98 3.77
N ARG A 377 12.81 -10.11 4.42
CA ARG A 377 13.14 -8.69 4.61
C ARG A 377 14.42 -8.51 5.42
N LYS A 378 14.63 -9.32 6.47
CA LYS A 378 15.88 -9.34 7.23
C LYS A 378 17.07 -9.78 6.36
N MET A 379 16.86 -10.78 5.52
CA MET A 379 17.86 -11.27 4.59
C MET A 379 18.24 -10.22 3.55
N VAL A 380 17.27 -9.55 2.92
CA VAL A 380 17.51 -8.44 1.98
C VAL A 380 18.23 -7.27 2.68
N LYS A 381 17.84 -6.92 3.90
CA LYS A 381 18.51 -5.88 4.69
C LYS A 381 19.97 -6.28 5.04
N LYS A 382 20.21 -7.56 5.30
CA LYS A 382 21.55 -8.11 5.54
C LYS A 382 22.41 -8.05 4.27
N LEU A 383 21.85 -8.45 3.12
CA LEU A 383 22.54 -8.41 1.81
C LEU A 383 22.86 -6.97 1.38
N ARG A 384 21.93 -6.02 1.56
CA ARG A 384 22.19 -4.59 1.29
C ARG A 384 23.26 -3.98 2.20
N ARG A 385 23.36 -4.43 3.45
CA ARG A 385 24.44 -4.02 4.38
C ARG A 385 25.79 -4.61 3.96
N GLN A 386 25.81 -5.83 3.44
CA GLN A 386 27.03 -6.49 2.93
C GLN A 386 27.50 -5.88 1.60
N GLY A 387 26.58 -5.54 0.68
CA GLY A 387 26.92 -4.88 -0.58
C GLY A 387 27.35 -3.41 -0.44
N ARG A 388 27.14 -2.77 0.73
CA ARG A 388 27.62 -1.40 1.02
C ARG A 388 29.01 -1.35 1.66
N LYS A 389 29.67 -2.49 1.93
CA LYS A 389 31.10 -2.49 2.29
C LYS A 389 31.89 -2.19 1.02
N LYS A 390 32.53 -1.01 1.00
CA LYS A 390 33.43 -0.60 -0.09
C LYS A 390 34.45 -1.71 -0.36
N PRO A 391 34.79 -2.02 -1.61
CA PRO A 391 35.92 -2.88 -1.91
C PRO A 391 37.21 -2.13 -1.47
N GLY A 392 37.79 -2.51 -0.34
CA GLY A 392 38.98 -1.84 0.18
C GLY A 392 39.41 -2.23 1.59
N GLN A 393 38.64 -3.04 2.32
CA GLN A 393 39.11 -3.59 3.60
C GLN A 393 39.07 -5.11 3.58
N ARG A 394 40.01 -5.71 2.82
CA ARG A 394 40.46 -7.08 3.10
C ARG A 394 41.35 -7.02 4.34
N SER A 395 40.97 -7.77 5.32
CA SER A 395 41.63 -7.96 6.59
C SER A 395 43.11 -8.32 6.44
N LYS A 396 44.00 -7.48 7.02
CA LYS A 396 45.25 -7.96 7.54
C LYS A 396 44.93 -8.84 8.75
N LYS A 397 44.91 -10.14 8.58
CA LYS A 397 45.05 -11.20 9.57
C LYS A 397 45.24 -12.50 8.80
N GLU A 398 46.46 -12.77 8.45
CA GLU A 398 47.10 -14.05 8.25
C GLU A 398 48.52 -13.75 7.77
N GLU A 399 49.39 -13.55 8.74
CA GLU A 399 50.81 -13.93 8.81
C GLU A 399 51.09 -14.32 10.24
#